data_e11c663e75d4ba06f4bab0a32f23d14e
#
_entry.id   e11c663e75d4ba06f4bab0a32f23d14e
#
_cell.length_a   1.000
_cell.length_b   1.000
_cell.length_c   1.000
_cell.angle_alpha   90.00
_cell.angle_beta   90.00
_cell.angle_gamma   90.00
#
_symmetry.space_group_name_H-M   'P 1'
#
loop_
_entity.id
_entity.type
_entity.pdbx_description
1 polymer ?
#
loop_
_entity_poly.entity_id
_entity_poly.type
_entity_poly.pdbx_seq_one_letter_code
_entity_poly.pdbx_strand_id
1 'polypeptide(L)'
;MSELPMPELPRTNEGKRICQIIRVKPEALKEYKEVHSAVWPEILAALRRAHVVDYSIHYFEPHSLLIAHMRYIGQDFEGDMAKIAEDENTKRWWKVI
;
A
#
# COMPACT_ATOMS: atom_id res chain seq x y z
N MET A 1 8.38 -2.41 -30.09
CA MET A 1 7.53 -3.39 -29.43
C MET A 1 6.16 -3.36 -30.07
N SER A 2 5.73 -4.47 -30.57
CA SER A 2 4.41 -4.52 -31.16
C SER A 2 3.35 -4.49 -30.08
N GLU A 3 2.34 -3.69 -30.29
CA GLU A 3 1.23 -3.64 -29.36
C GLU A 3 0.35 -4.87 -29.59
N LEU A 4 0.15 -5.61 -28.51
CA LEU A 4 -0.83 -6.67 -28.52
C LEU A 4 -2.21 -6.04 -28.44
N PRO A 5 -3.16 -6.49 -29.25
CA PRO A 5 -4.53 -6.02 -29.11
C PRO A 5 -5.04 -6.46 -27.73
N MET A 6 -5.28 -5.48 -26.88
CA MET A 6 -5.83 -5.71 -25.57
C MET A 6 -7.34 -5.64 -25.64
N PRO A 7 -8.04 -6.63 -25.07
CA PRO A 7 -9.48 -6.48 -24.93
C PRO A 7 -9.76 -5.26 -24.06
N GLU A 8 -10.78 -4.51 -24.40
CA GLU A 8 -11.19 -3.41 -23.56
C GLU A 8 -11.72 -3.97 -22.25
N LEU A 9 -10.91 -3.78 -21.21
CA LEU A 9 -11.34 -4.10 -19.86
C LEU A 9 -12.14 -2.93 -19.32
N PRO A 10 -13.18 -3.19 -18.53
CA PRO A 10 -13.87 -2.12 -17.84
C PRO A 10 -12.86 -1.28 -17.06
N ARG A 11 -12.76 -0.01 -17.40
CA ARG A 11 -11.88 0.88 -16.67
C ARG A 11 -12.72 1.66 -15.68
N THR A 12 -12.43 1.45 -14.40
CA THR A 12 -12.78 2.44 -13.43
C THR A 12 -11.66 3.47 -13.50
N ASN A 13 -11.89 4.56 -14.20
CA ASN A 13 -10.90 5.63 -14.34
C ASN A 13 -10.84 6.52 -13.10
N GLU A 14 -11.53 6.13 -12.06
CA GLU A 14 -11.54 6.91 -10.83
C GLU A 14 -10.25 6.71 -10.07
N GLY A 15 -9.60 7.82 -9.78
CA GLY A 15 -8.46 7.84 -8.91
C GLY A 15 -7.13 7.64 -9.61
N LYS A 16 -6.10 7.74 -8.81
CA LYS A 16 -4.71 7.62 -9.23
C LYS A 16 -4.16 6.29 -8.74
N ARG A 17 -3.56 5.54 -9.64
CA ARG A 17 -2.87 4.31 -9.28
C ARG A 17 -1.46 4.62 -8.83
N ILE A 18 -1.08 4.06 -7.68
CA ILE A 18 0.21 4.30 -7.07
C ILE A 18 0.85 2.94 -6.78
N CYS A 19 2.11 2.81 -7.17
CA CYS A 19 2.91 1.64 -6.83
C CYS A 19 4.14 2.12 -6.07
N GLN A 20 4.40 1.52 -4.91
CA GLN A 20 5.54 1.85 -4.08
C GLN A 20 6.41 0.63 -3.90
N ILE A 21 7.71 0.82 -3.92
CA ILE A 21 8.67 -0.24 -3.67
C ILE A 21 9.50 0.16 -2.47
N ILE A 22 9.49 -0.70 -1.44
CA ILE A 22 10.17 -0.43 -0.19
C ILE A 22 11.12 -1.60 0.10
N ARG A 23 12.37 -1.29 0.43
CA ARG A 23 13.32 -2.32 0.83
C ARG A 23 13.15 -2.61 2.31
N VAL A 24 12.99 -3.90 2.64
CA VAL A 24 12.88 -4.34 4.03
C VAL A 24 14.23 -4.89 4.48
N LYS A 25 14.69 -4.46 5.65
CA LYS A 25 15.90 -5.04 6.23
C LYS A 25 15.61 -6.50 6.59
N PRO A 26 16.48 -7.43 6.23
CA PRO A 26 16.25 -8.86 6.53
C PRO A 26 15.98 -9.14 8.01
N GLU A 27 16.66 -8.43 8.91
CA GLU A 27 16.48 -8.58 10.35
C GLU A 27 15.12 -8.09 10.84
N ALA A 28 14.44 -7.24 10.08
CA ALA A 28 13.13 -6.71 10.43
C ALA A 28 11.97 -7.56 9.91
N LEU A 29 12.25 -8.58 9.10
CA LEU A 29 11.20 -9.34 8.43
C LEU A 29 10.24 -10.03 9.39
N LYS A 30 10.77 -10.61 10.47
CA LYS A 30 9.93 -11.30 11.45
C LYS A 30 8.97 -10.33 12.12
N GLU A 31 9.48 -9.18 12.55
CA GLU A 31 8.68 -8.14 13.18
C GLU A 31 7.64 -7.56 12.21
N TYR A 32 8.02 -7.39 10.95
CA TYR A 32 7.11 -6.98 9.90
C TYR A 32 5.90 -7.91 9.80
N LYS A 33 6.17 -9.23 9.74
CA LYS A 33 5.08 -10.21 9.64
C LYS A 33 4.18 -10.21 10.86
N GLU A 34 4.74 -10.05 12.05
CA GLU A 34 3.98 -10.00 13.29
C GLU A 34 3.09 -8.77 13.35
N VAL A 35 3.62 -7.60 13.03
CA VAL A 35 2.84 -6.36 13.02
C VAL A 35 1.76 -6.41 11.95
N HIS A 36 2.09 -6.89 10.77
CA HIS A 36 1.13 -7.05 9.69
C HIS A 36 -0.06 -7.91 10.13
N SER A 37 0.23 -9.07 10.70
CA SER A 37 -0.81 -9.98 11.16
C SER A 37 -1.71 -9.38 12.22
N ALA A 38 -1.12 -8.61 13.15
CA ALA A 38 -1.83 -8.05 14.28
C ALA A 38 -2.69 -6.83 13.94
N VAL A 39 -2.24 -5.96 13.04
CA VAL A 39 -2.91 -4.67 12.83
C VAL A 39 -3.38 -4.43 11.39
N TRP A 40 -3.29 -5.43 10.53
CA TRP A 40 -3.64 -5.28 9.12
C TRP A 40 -5.07 -4.75 8.91
N PRO A 41 -6.10 -5.28 9.58
CA PRO A 41 -7.46 -4.75 9.40
C PRO A 41 -7.59 -3.28 9.76
N GLU A 42 -6.91 -2.84 10.81
CA GLU A 42 -6.93 -1.44 11.24
C GLU A 42 -6.20 -0.54 10.25
N ILE A 43 -5.10 -1.05 9.66
CA ILE A 43 -4.37 -0.32 8.62
C ILE A 43 -5.25 -0.14 7.38
N LEU A 44 -5.93 -1.19 6.95
CA LEU A 44 -6.86 -1.11 5.82
C LEU A 44 -7.98 -0.12 6.08
N ALA A 45 -8.52 -0.09 7.31
CA ALA A 45 -9.55 0.86 7.68
C ALA A 45 -9.05 2.30 7.64
N ALA A 46 -7.83 2.54 8.13
CA ALA A 46 -7.23 3.87 8.08
C ALA A 46 -7.00 4.33 6.64
N LEU A 47 -6.52 3.44 5.78
CA LEU A 47 -6.33 3.73 4.36
C LEU A 47 -7.65 4.08 3.69
N ARG A 48 -8.71 3.34 3.99
CA ARG A 48 -10.04 3.59 3.43
C ARG A 48 -10.57 4.95 3.86
N ARG A 49 -10.38 5.33 5.12
CA ARG A 49 -10.76 6.66 5.61
C ARG A 49 -10.01 7.78 4.89
N ALA A 50 -8.81 7.48 4.42
CA ALA A 50 -7.98 8.43 3.68
C ALA A 50 -8.18 8.31 2.17
N HIS A 51 -9.28 7.69 1.72
CA HIS A 51 -9.65 7.54 0.31
C HIS A 51 -8.68 6.68 -0.50
N VAL A 52 -7.99 5.77 0.15
CA VAL A 52 -7.16 4.78 -0.51
C VAL A 52 -7.94 3.47 -0.61
N VAL A 53 -8.06 2.96 -1.81
CA VAL A 53 -8.78 1.72 -2.08
C VAL A 53 -7.89 0.77 -2.89
N ASP A 54 -8.32 -0.48 -3.00
CA ASP A 54 -7.61 -1.50 -3.75
C ASP A 54 -6.15 -1.65 -3.32
N TYR A 55 -5.92 -1.58 -2.02
CA TYR A 55 -4.57 -1.68 -1.48
C TYR A 55 -4.13 -3.13 -1.43
N SER A 56 -2.96 -3.39 -2.01
CA SER A 56 -2.31 -4.69 -1.90
C SER A 56 -0.84 -4.49 -1.63
N ILE A 57 -0.25 -5.43 -0.90
CA ILE A 57 1.17 -5.40 -0.61
C ILE A 57 1.73 -6.81 -0.77
N HIS A 58 2.87 -6.90 -1.44
CA HIS A 58 3.51 -8.17 -1.76
C HIS A 58 4.95 -8.12 -1.32
N TYR A 59 5.42 -9.22 -0.75
CA TYR A 59 6.81 -9.37 -0.36
C TYR A 59 7.56 -10.16 -1.43
N PHE A 60 8.59 -9.56 -1.99
CA PHE A 60 9.45 -10.23 -2.97
C PHE A 60 10.75 -10.62 -2.29
N GLU A 61 10.83 -11.86 -1.87
CA GLU A 61 11.94 -12.38 -1.07
C GLU A 61 13.34 -12.22 -1.70
N PRO A 62 13.55 -12.50 -3.00
CA PRO A 62 14.89 -12.46 -3.58
C PRO A 62 15.63 -11.15 -3.36
N HIS A 63 14.90 -10.04 -3.23
CA HIS A 63 15.52 -8.72 -3.05
C HIS A 63 15.03 -8.03 -1.79
N SER A 64 14.32 -8.72 -0.91
CA SER A 64 13.75 -8.15 0.32
C SER A 64 12.93 -6.89 0.05
N LEU A 65 12.09 -6.96 -0.97
CA LEU A 65 11.28 -5.82 -1.38
C LEU A 65 9.82 -6.01 -0.98
N LEU A 66 9.21 -4.92 -0.52
CA LEU A 66 7.76 -4.80 -0.43
C LEU A 66 7.27 -4.02 -1.62
N ILE A 67 6.29 -4.57 -2.31
CA ILE A 67 5.68 -3.90 -3.45
C ILE A 67 4.24 -3.62 -3.08
N ALA A 68 3.93 -2.35 -2.85
CA ALA A 68 2.59 -1.91 -2.48
C ALA A 68 1.90 -1.28 -3.68
N HIS A 69 0.66 -1.65 -3.87
CA HIS A 69 -0.15 -1.12 -4.96
C HIS A 69 -1.46 -0.60 -4.38
N MET A 70 -1.88 0.59 -4.83
CA MET A 70 -3.09 1.20 -4.31
C MET A 70 -3.72 2.12 -5.34
N ARG A 71 -4.97 2.49 -5.10
CA ARG A 71 -5.66 3.48 -5.88
C ARG A 71 -6.18 4.57 -4.95
N TYR A 72 -5.85 5.82 -5.25
CA TYR A 72 -6.29 6.96 -4.47
C TYR A 72 -7.46 7.64 -5.18
N ILE A 73 -8.58 7.75 -4.50
CA ILE A 73 -9.81 8.31 -5.05
C ILE A 73 -10.24 9.63 -4.38
N GLY A 74 -9.37 10.20 -3.54
CA GLY A 74 -9.68 11.43 -2.84
C GLY A 74 -9.35 12.69 -3.65
N GLN A 75 -9.53 13.82 -3.01
CA GLN A 75 -9.32 15.15 -3.62
C GLN A 75 -8.16 15.92 -3.00
N ASP A 76 -7.62 15.42 -1.88
CA ASP A 76 -6.53 16.09 -1.15
C ASP A 76 -5.52 15.03 -0.71
N PHE A 77 -4.64 14.69 -1.64
CA PHE A 77 -3.67 13.63 -1.41
C PHE A 77 -2.77 13.92 -0.20
N GLU A 78 -2.24 15.15 -0.12
CA GLU A 78 -1.34 15.51 0.99
C GLU A 78 -2.03 15.44 2.34
N GLY A 79 -3.26 15.99 2.42
CA GLY A 79 -4.04 15.96 3.65
C GLY A 79 -4.43 14.54 4.06
N ASP A 80 -4.80 13.72 3.10
CA ASP A 80 -5.18 12.32 3.36
C ASP A 80 -3.97 11.49 3.78
N MET A 81 -2.81 11.71 3.17
CA MET A 81 -1.58 11.04 3.57
C MET A 81 -1.15 11.45 4.98
N ALA A 82 -1.35 12.71 5.34
CA ALA A 82 -1.08 13.19 6.70
C ALA A 82 -1.96 12.47 7.74
N LYS A 83 -3.22 12.22 7.41
CA LYS A 83 -4.11 11.47 8.29
C LYS A 83 -3.64 10.04 8.50
N ILE A 84 -3.16 9.40 7.44
CA ILE A 84 -2.59 8.06 7.55
C ILE A 84 -1.36 8.07 8.47
N ALA A 85 -0.50 9.07 8.32
CA ALA A 85 0.70 9.20 9.11
C ALA A 85 0.42 9.42 10.60
N GLU A 86 -0.74 9.94 10.95
CA GLU A 86 -1.14 10.15 12.34
C GLU A 86 -1.75 8.90 12.98
N ASP A 87 -2.13 7.91 12.18
CA ASP A 87 -2.74 6.69 12.69
C ASP A 87 -1.72 5.85 13.47
N GLU A 88 -2.07 5.47 14.70
CA GLU A 88 -1.15 4.74 15.57
C GLU A 88 -0.75 3.37 15.01
N ASN A 89 -1.68 2.67 14.40
CA ASN A 89 -1.38 1.35 13.82
C ASN A 89 -0.48 1.49 12.60
N THR A 90 -0.68 2.53 11.80
CA THR A 90 0.17 2.82 10.66
C THR A 90 1.58 3.21 11.11
N LYS A 91 1.70 3.98 12.19
CA LYS A 91 3.01 4.31 12.76
C LYS A 91 3.77 3.07 13.20
N ARG A 92 3.08 2.13 13.84
CA ARG A 92 3.68 0.84 14.22
C ARG A 92 4.16 0.08 13.01
N TRP A 93 3.33 0.03 11.96
CA TRP A 93 3.65 -0.62 10.70
C TRP A 93 4.89 -0.03 10.05
N TRP A 94 4.94 1.30 9.97
CA TRP A 94 6.06 1.99 9.32
C TRP A 94 7.38 1.88 10.06
N LYS A 95 7.35 1.63 11.36
CA LYS A 95 8.59 1.43 12.13
C LYS A 95 9.33 0.16 11.74
N VAL A 96 8.63 -0.83 11.22
CA VAL A 96 9.23 -2.12 10.88
C VAL A 96 9.55 -2.28 9.39
N ILE A 97 9.18 -1.30 8.60
CA ILE A 97 9.47 -1.34 7.15
C ILE A 97 10.34 -0.12 6.71
#